data_add56cb0e3da51c70ded8959684ab0ce
#
_entry.id   add56cb0e3da51c70ded8959684ab0ce
#
_cell.length_a   1.000
_cell.length_b   1.000
_cell.length_c   1.000
_cell.angle_alpha   90.00
_cell.angle_beta   90.00
_cell.angle_gamma   90.00
#
_symmetry.space_group_name_H-M   'P 1'
#
loop_
_entity.id
_entity.type
_entity.pdbx_description
1 polymer ?
#
loop_
_entity_poly.entity_id
_entity_poly.type
_entity_poly.pdbx_seq_one_letter_code
_entity_poly.pdbx_strand_id
1 'polypeptide(L)'
;MREIYAGFTDRCEPFGMDECWLDMTGCVGREDALRTAQEVRQRVLDATGLTVSVGVSWCKAIAKLGSDYRKPNAVTVIDRARFADMVWPLPVSSLLFAGRSSVRQLERLGIRTVGALAAADADVLEQRLGKGGRLLHAYANGYDPAPVHRIADLPPPKSIGNSATAPRDLICEADARAALLSLAESVGARLRLEEYQCRTVELSVRTADLHWRSHRMALRHPSDLTSELLDAALALCEQAHLWPDPLRSIGIRALDLVPACAPHQLDLFEDAEHRARQRQLDITLDNLRARYGKTCVLRGRACFDPALGLVQREEHAFLRK
;
A
#
# COMPACT_ATOMS: atom_id res chain seq x y z
N MET A 1 -16.65 9.05 0.43
CA MET A 1 -15.71 10.17 0.66
C MET A 1 -15.08 10.68 -0.65
N ARG A 2 -14.51 9.85 -1.52
CA ARG A 2 -13.87 10.33 -2.78
C ARG A 2 -14.82 11.11 -3.69
N GLU A 3 -16.07 10.69 -3.84
CA GLU A 3 -17.08 11.41 -4.62
C GLU A 3 -17.39 12.79 -4.04
N ILE A 4 -17.36 12.91 -2.71
CA ILE A 4 -17.54 14.20 -2.03
C ILE A 4 -16.36 15.12 -2.35
N TYR A 5 -15.14 14.60 -2.28
CA TYR A 5 -13.92 15.35 -2.58
C TYR A 5 -13.83 15.79 -4.04
N ALA A 6 -14.24 14.92 -4.97
CA ALA A 6 -14.30 15.21 -6.40
C ALA A 6 -15.28 16.37 -6.73
N GLY A 7 -16.24 16.65 -5.87
CA GLY A 7 -17.12 17.81 -6.00
C GLY A 7 -16.46 19.17 -5.71
N PHE A 8 -15.23 19.17 -5.17
CA PHE A 8 -14.47 20.40 -4.87
C PHE A 8 -13.35 20.65 -5.88
N THR A 9 -12.70 19.60 -6.36
CA THR A 9 -11.59 19.67 -7.31
C THR A 9 -11.40 18.34 -8.04
N ASP A 10 -10.93 18.40 -9.28
CA ASP A 10 -10.53 17.23 -10.06
C ASP A 10 -9.14 16.70 -9.68
N ARG A 11 -8.35 17.50 -8.94
CA ARG A 11 -7.04 17.13 -8.41
C ARG A 11 -7.18 16.59 -6.99
N CYS A 12 -7.53 15.31 -6.92
CA CYS A 12 -7.79 14.58 -5.71
C CYS A 12 -6.91 13.34 -5.67
N GLU A 13 -5.87 13.36 -4.84
CA GLU A 13 -4.88 12.29 -4.72
C GLU A 13 -5.10 11.51 -3.43
N PRO A 14 -5.50 10.23 -3.49
CA PRO A 14 -5.64 9.39 -2.31
C PRO A 14 -4.30 9.11 -1.63
N PHE A 15 -4.33 9.10 -0.30
CA PHE A 15 -3.21 8.66 0.53
C PHE A 15 -3.70 7.62 1.55
N GLY A 16 -3.44 6.36 1.25
CA GLY A 16 -4.02 5.27 2.04
C GLY A 16 -5.53 5.08 1.79
N MET A 17 -6.23 4.59 2.81
CA MET A 17 -7.65 4.20 2.72
C MET A 17 -8.61 5.37 2.91
N ASP A 18 -8.30 6.26 3.82
CA ASP A 18 -9.18 7.27 4.41
C ASP A 18 -8.66 8.70 4.25
N GLU A 19 -7.46 8.86 3.73
CA GLU A 19 -6.83 10.17 3.54
C GLU A 19 -6.78 10.57 2.06
N CYS A 20 -6.77 11.89 1.81
CA CYS A 20 -6.71 12.43 0.46
C CYS A 20 -6.13 13.84 0.47
N TRP A 21 -5.31 14.16 -0.52
CA TRP A 21 -4.94 15.54 -0.81
C TRP A 21 -5.87 16.12 -1.88
N LEU A 22 -6.27 17.35 -1.66
CA LEU A 22 -7.07 18.15 -2.59
C LEU A 22 -6.25 19.38 -3.00
N ASP A 23 -5.96 19.53 -4.29
CA ASP A 23 -5.37 20.77 -4.78
C ASP A 23 -6.49 21.74 -5.13
N MET A 24 -6.57 22.78 -4.32
CA MET A 24 -7.57 23.83 -4.45
C MET A 24 -7.04 25.07 -5.20
N THR A 25 -5.83 24.99 -5.76
CA THR A 25 -5.20 26.09 -6.51
C THR A 25 -6.06 26.46 -7.72
N GLY A 26 -6.46 27.74 -7.77
CA GLY A 26 -7.34 28.24 -8.84
C GLY A 26 -8.85 27.97 -8.64
N CYS A 27 -9.24 27.13 -7.68
CA CYS A 27 -10.65 26.88 -7.36
C CYS A 27 -11.14 27.82 -6.25
N VAL A 28 -10.27 28.20 -5.32
CA VAL A 28 -10.63 28.98 -4.13
C VAL A 28 -9.55 30.03 -3.85
N GLY A 29 -9.96 31.25 -3.48
CA GLY A 29 -9.05 32.29 -2.98
C GLY A 29 -8.42 31.89 -1.64
N ARG A 30 -7.23 32.45 -1.33
CA ARG A 30 -6.56 32.16 -0.04
C ARG A 30 -7.41 32.48 1.17
N GLU A 31 -8.20 33.55 1.10
CA GLU A 31 -9.08 33.98 2.18
C GLU A 31 -10.25 33.01 2.42
N ASP A 32 -10.68 32.32 1.38
CA ASP A 32 -11.77 31.34 1.43
C ASP A 32 -11.31 29.90 1.77
N ALA A 33 -10.00 29.65 1.84
CA ALA A 33 -9.46 28.30 2.05
C ALA A 33 -9.92 27.67 3.38
N LEU A 34 -10.01 28.47 4.45
CA LEU A 34 -10.53 28.01 5.75
C LEU A 34 -12.01 27.63 5.63
N ARG A 35 -12.82 28.49 4.97
CA ARG A 35 -14.25 28.25 4.77
C ARG A 35 -14.49 26.98 3.95
N THR A 36 -13.73 26.80 2.88
CA THR A 36 -13.84 25.60 2.04
C THR A 36 -13.43 24.34 2.80
N ALA A 37 -12.38 24.40 3.61
CA ALA A 37 -11.97 23.26 4.45
C ALA A 37 -13.06 22.90 5.49
N GLN A 38 -13.75 23.91 6.06
CA GLN A 38 -14.90 23.68 6.94
C GLN A 38 -16.07 23.06 6.18
N GLU A 39 -16.31 23.48 4.95
CA GLU A 39 -17.37 22.92 4.09
C GLU A 39 -17.07 21.46 3.73
N VAL A 40 -15.83 21.12 3.34
CA VAL A 40 -15.42 19.75 3.10
C VAL A 40 -15.70 18.88 4.33
N ARG A 41 -15.30 19.33 5.51
CA ARG A 41 -15.52 18.62 6.78
C ARG A 41 -17.00 18.40 7.04
N GLN A 42 -17.83 19.43 6.86
CA GLN A 42 -19.26 19.35 7.10
C GLN A 42 -19.97 18.42 6.09
N ARG A 43 -19.63 18.51 4.80
CA ARG A 43 -20.22 17.62 3.78
C ARG A 43 -19.89 16.15 4.02
N VAL A 44 -18.67 15.85 4.48
CA VAL A 44 -18.29 14.48 4.85
C VAL A 44 -19.13 14.00 6.04
N LEU A 45 -19.27 14.81 7.08
CA LEU A 45 -20.08 14.48 8.25
C LEU A 45 -21.55 14.23 7.87
N ASP A 46 -22.15 15.12 7.09
CA ASP A 46 -23.55 15.04 6.68
C ASP A 46 -23.83 13.80 5.81
N ALA A 47 -22.90 13.45 4.92
CA ALA A 47 -23.08 12.35 3.99
C ALA A 47 -22.73 10.97 4.58
N THR A 48 -21.83 10.89 5.56
CA THR A 48 -21.29 9.62 6.03
C THR A 48 -21.42 9.38 7.54
N GLY A 49 -21.73 10.41 8.31
CA GLY A 49 -21.71 10.39 9.78
C GLY A 49 -20.29 10.35 10.37
N LEU A 50 -19.24 10.40 9.54
CA LEU A 50 -17.84 10.35 9.98
C LEU A 50 -17.25 11.76 10.11
N THR A 51 -16.39 11.95 11.10
CA THR A 51 -15.63 13.19 11.26
C THR A 51 -14.28 13.10 10.54
N VAL A 52 -13.83 14.21 9.94
CA VAL A 52 -12.52 14.33 9.33
C VAL A 52 -11.79 15.55 9.87
N SER A 53 -10.46 15.48 9.95
CA SER A 53 -9.60 16.65 10.25
C SER A 53 -8.92 17.10 8.97
N VAL A 54 -8.91 18.41 8.72
CA VAL A 54 -8.42 19.00 7.47
C VAL A 54 -7.23 19.91 7.76
N GLY A 55 -6.12 19.68 7.08
CA GLY A 55 -4.97 20.56 7.07
C GLY A 55 -4.93 21.40 5.79
N VAL A 56 -4.79 22.71 5.93
CA VAL A 56 -4.67 23.65 4.81
C VAL A 56 -3.26 24.22 4.77
N SER A 57 -2.57 24.04 3.65
CA SER A 57 -1.22 24.56 3.49
C SER A 57 -0.84 24.62 1.99
N TRP A 58 0.40 25.07 1.69
CA TRP A 58 0.90 25.27 0.32
C TRP A 58 1.54 24.02 -0.30
N CYS A 59 1.71 22.93 0.43
CA CYS A 59 2.26 21.67 -0.06
C CYS A 59 1.72 20.49 0.73
N LYS A 60 1.85 19.30 0.12
CA LYS A 60 1.26 18.04 0.63
C LYS A 60 1.76 17.67 2.02
N ALA A 61 3.07 17.73 2.25
CA ALA A 61 3.68 17.35 3.52
C ALA A 61 3.16 18.19 4.70
N ILE A 62 3.04 19.52 4.50
CA ILE A 62 2.59 20.42 5.56
C ILE A 62 1.07 20.40 5.73
N ALA A 63 0.30 20.20 4.66
CA ALA A 63 -1.14 19.98 4.75
C ALA A 63 -1.44 18.70 5.55
N LYS A 64 -0.70 17.60 5.31
CA LYS A 64 -0.84 16.37 6.08
C LYS A 64 -0.51 16.59 7.57
N LEU A 65 0.58 17.27 7.88
CA LEU A 65 0.92 17.63 9.25
C LEU A 65 -0.19 18.47 9.90
N GLY A 66 -0.76 19.44 9.16
CA GLY A 66 -1.89 20.26 9.62
C GLY A 66 -3.11 19.43 9.98
N SER A 67 -3.42 18.39 9.21
CA SER A 67 -4.56 17.51 9.50
C SER A 67 -4.37 16.69 10.78
N ASP A 68 -3.13 16.41 11.16
CA ASP A 68 -2.79 15.69 12.40
C ASP A 68 -2.62 16.61 13.61
N TYR A 69 -2.44 17.91 13.40
CA TYR A 69 -2.08 18.89 14.42
C TYR A 69 -3.14 19.05 15.52
N ARG A 70 -4.43 19.01 15.15
CA ARG A 70 -5.58 19.18 16.07
C ARG A 70 -6.67 18.16 15.76
N LYS A 71 -6.37 16.87 15.98
CA LYS A 71 -7.39 15.81 15.89
C LYS A 71 -8.17 15.70 17.20
N PRO A 72 -9.44 15.29 17.18
CA PRO A 72 -10.29 15.00 16.02
C PRO A 72 -11.09 16.21 15.51
N ASN A 73 -11.69 16.07 14.32
CA ASN A 73 -12.72 16.97 13.77
C ASN A 73 -12.35 18.46 13.75
N ALA A 74 -11.13 18.78 13.31
CA ALA A 74 -10.61 20.14 13.30
C ALA A 74 -10.13 20.58 11.92
N VAL A 75 -10.07 21.88 11.70
CA VAL A 75 -9.37 22.49 10.57
C VAL A 75 -8.16 23.24 11.09
N THR A 76 -6.98 22.95 10.54
CA THR A 76 -5.74 23.63 10.88
C THR A 76 -5.15 24.28 9.64
N VAL A 77 -4.96 25.60 9.68
CA VAL A 77 -4.29 26.34 8.62
C VAL A 77 -2.84 26.61 9.05
N ILE A 78 -1.89 26.13 8.26
CA ILE A 78 -0.45 26.42 8.43
C ILE A 78 -0.03 27.22 7.20
N ASP A 79 0.11 28.54 7.38
CA ASP A 79 0.63 29.44 6.37
C ASP A 79 2.16 29.63 6.52
N ARG A 80 2.79 30.22 5.51
CA ARG A 80 4.25 30.41 5.49
C ARG A 80 4.74 31.31 6.62
N ALA A 81 3.95 32.29 7.06
CA ALA A 81 4.34 33.22 8.11
C ALA A 81 4.41 32.55 9.49
N ARG A 82 3.47 31.62 9.75
CA ARG A 82 3.40 30.91 11.03
C ARG A 82 4.06 29.54 11.02
N PHE A 83 4.62 29.12 9.88
CA PHE A 83 5.19 27.78 9.72
C PHE A 83 6.26 27.47 10.77
N ALA A 84 7.25 28.35 10.93
CA ALA A 84 8.34 28.13 11.87
C ALA A 84 7.83 28.03 13.31
N ASP A 85 6.94 28.93 13.71
CA ASP A 85 6.39 28.97 15.07
C ASP A 85 5.52 27.75 15.39
N MET A 86 4.79 27.25 14.40
CA MET A 86 3.88 26.12 14.60
C MET A 86 4.57 24.77 14.44
N VAL A 87 5.50 24.64 13.50
CA VAL A 87 6.01 23.34 13.05
C VAL A 87 7.37 23.01 13.64
N TRP A 88 8.28 23.98 13.76
CA TRP A 88 9.64 23.73 14.26
C TRP A 88 9.72 23.22 15.71
N PRO A 89 8.83 23.60 16.64
CA PRO A 89 8.82 23.02 17.99
C PRO A 89 8.36 21.56 18.04
N LEU A 90 7.70 21.05 17.00
CA LEU A 90 7.17 19.70 16.99
C LEU A 90 8.28 18.64 16.95
N PRO A 91 8.04 17.46 17.52
CA PRO A 91 8.98 16.34 17.38
C PRO A 91 9.11 15.90 15.92
N VAL A 92 10.29 15.42 15.52
CA VAL A 92 10.56 14.95 14.15
C VAL A 92 9.60 13.85 13.71
N SER A 93 9.06 13.08 14.64
CA SER A 93 8.06 12.03 14.37
C SER A 93 6.74 12.56 13.82
N SER A 94 6.48 13.87 13.92
CA SER A 94 5.29 14.52 13.36
C SER A 94 5.36 14.70 11.84
N LEU A 95 6.56 14.61 11.25
CA LEU A 95 6.72 14.75 9.81
C LEU A 95 6.28 13.50 9.07
N LEU A 96 5.66 13.71 7.92
CA LEU A 96 5.32 12.66 6.97
C LEU A 96 6.59 11.87 6.61
N PHE A 97 6.51 10.54 6.59
CA PHE A 97 7.60 9.59 6.35
C PHE A 97 8.71 9.53 7.43
N ALA A 98 8.59 10.26 8.53
CA ALA A 98 9.46 10.09 9.70
C ALA A 98 9.06 8.83 10.50
N GLY A 99 9.33 7.65 9.95
CA GLY A 99 9.06 6.38 10.61
C GLY A 99 10.00 6.11 11.79
N ARG A 100 9.65 5.12 12.63
CA ARG A 100 10.39 4.77 13.86
C ARG A 100 11.92 4.60 13.66
N SER A 101 12.33 4.02 12.52
CA SER A 101 13.76 3.84 12.22
C SER A 101 14.46 5.18 11.97
N SER A 102 13.86 6.05 11.15
CA SER A 102 14.40 7.38 10.85
C SER A 102 14.45 8.24 12.10
N VAL A 103 13.41 8.24 12.92
CA VAL A 103 13.36 8.98 14.20
C VAL A 103 14.49 8.53 15.12
N ARG A 104 14.70 7.23 15.34
CA ARG A 104 15.82 6.73 16.17
C ARG A 104 17.19 7.15 15.65
N GLN A 105 17.37 7.20 14.32
CA GLN A 105 18.64 7.65 13.74
C GLN A 105 18.85 9.15 13.94
N LEU A 106 17.80 9.97 13.76
CA LEU A 106 17.84 11.40 14.01
C LEU A 106 18.13 11.71 15.50
N GLU A 107 17.50 10.99 16.43
CA GLU A 107 17.74 11.12 17.86
C GLU A 107 19.20 10.81 18.23
N ARG A 108 19.83 9.81 17.59
CA ARG A 108 21.28 9.51 17.76
C ARG A 108 22.17 10.66 17.29
N LEU A 109 21.71 11.47 16.34
CA LEU A 109 22.38 12.68 15.87
C LEU A 109 22.04 13.92 16.73
N GLY A 110 21.25 13.75 17.80
CA GLY A 110 20.79 14.85 18.65
C GLY A 110 19.61 15.66 18.06
N ILE A 111 19.07 15.25 16.93
CA ILE A 111 17.98 15.91 16.22
C ILE A 111 16.64 15.36 16.70
N ARG A 112 15.92 16.13 17.52
CA ARG A 112 14.64 15.72 18.12
C ARG A 112 13.44 16.51 17.62
N THR A 113 13.66 17.75 17.18
CA THR A 113 12.59 18.64 16.71
C THR A 113 12.71 18.90 15.23
N VAL A 114 11.60 19.30 14.62
CA VAL A 114 11.56 19.69 13.20
C VAL A 114 12.49 20.87 12.93
N GLY A 115 12.57 21.86 13.84
CA GLY A 115 13.49 23.00 13.71
C GLY A 115 14.96 22.58 13.76
N ALA A 116 15.33 21.63 14.63
CA ALA A 116 16.68 21.09 14.66
C ALA A 116 17.01 20.32 13.36
N LEU A 117 16.03 19.62 12.79
CA LEU A 117 16.17 18.94 11.50
C LEU A 117 16.31 19.94 10.34
N ALA A 118 15.55 21.03 10.35
CA ALA A 118 15.63 22.10 9.35
C ALA A 118 17.00 22.80 9.32
N ALA A 119 17.63 22.93 10.50
CA ALA A 119 18.95 23.54 10.65
C ALA A 119 20.12 22.58 10.42
N ALA A 120 19.86 21.27 10.29
CA ALA A 120 20.90 20.26 10.11
C ALA A 120 21.47 20.29 8.69
N ASP A 121 22.69 19.78 8.52
CA ASP A 121 23.32 19.63 7.22
C ASP A 121 22.63 18.51 6.39
N ALA A 122 22.12 18.89 5.21
CA ALA A 122 21.39 17.96 4.34
C ALA A 122 22.26 16.79 3.83
N ASP A 123 23.55 17.01 3.62
CA ASP A 123 24.47 16.00 3.10
C ASP A 123 24.80 14.98 4.22
N VAL A 124 24.94 15.42 5.45
CA VAL A 124 25.08 14.53 6.62
C VAL A 124 23.83 13.68 6.79
N LEU A 125 22.65 14.28 6.63
CA LEU A 125 21.37 13.55 6.71
C LEU A 125 21.24 12.53 5.59
N GLU A 126 21.68 12.84 4.36
CA GLU A 126 21.66 11.89 3.24
C GLU A 126 22.64 10.74 3.46
N GLN A 127 23.84 11.01 3.98
CA GLN A 127 24.81 9.94 4.31
C GLN A 127 24.27 8.97 5.38
N ARG A 128 23.50 9.45 6.35
CA ARG A 128 23.00 8.63 7.46
C ARG A 128 21.65 7.95 7.19
N LEU A 129 20.74 8.62 6.49
CA LEU A 129 19.37 8.15 6.25
C LEU A 129 19.07 7.92 4.76
N GLY A 130 20.03 8.14 3.87
CA GLY A 130 19.83 8.04 2.42
C GLY A 130 18.89 9.14 1.91
N LYS A 131 18.24 8.88 0.78
CA LYS A 131 17.26 9.82 0.16
C LYS A 131 16.14 10.26 1.13
N GLY A 132 15.79 9.41 2.11
CA GLY A 132 14.81 9.74 3.13
C GLY A 132 15.26 10.88 4.04
N GLY A 133 16.55 10.97 4.36
CA GLY A 133 17.13 12.08 5.15
C GLY A 133 17.00 13.42 4.43
N ARG A 134 17.34 13.46 3.13
CA ARG A 134 17.21 14.67 2.31
C ARG A 134 15.75 15.10 2.16
N LEU A 135 14.83 14.14 2.01
CA LEU A 135 13.39 14.39 1.93
C LEU A 135 12.85 14.99 3.25
N LEU A 136 13.19 14.39 4.39
CA LEU A 136 12.76 14.90 5.70
C LEU A 136 13.32 16.29 5.99
N HIS A 137 14.58 16.58 5.60
CA HIS A 137 15.16 17.92 5.68
C HIS A 137 14.37 18.93 4.84
N ALA A 138 14.01 18.57 3.59
CA ALA A 138 13.19 19.42 2.73
C ALA A 138 11.83 19.72 3.38
N TYR A 139 11.15 18.71 3.92
CA TYR A 139 9.87 18.87 4.61
C TYR A 139 9.99 19.74 5.87
N ALA A 140 11.07 19.59 6.65
CA ALA A 140 11.36 20.43 7.81
C ALA A 140 11.56 21.91 7.47
N ASN A 141 11.97 22.19 6.23
CA ASN A 141 12.07 23.54 5.65
C ASN A 141 10.80 23.98 4.88
N GLY A 142 9.71 23.19 4.96
CA GLY A 142 8.45 23.52 4.29
C GLY A 142 8.50 23.38 2.77
N TYR A 143 9.43 22.58 2.24
CA TYR A 143 9.58 22.32 0.82
C TYR A 143 9.13 20.92 0.45
N ASP A 144 8.09 20.83 -0.39
CA ASP A 144 7.60 19.61 -1.02
C ASP A 144 7.13 19.97 -2.43
N PRO A 145 7.90 19.62 -3.48
CA PRO A 145 7.56 19.95 -4.86
C PRO A 145 6.54 18.99 -5.48
N ALA A 146 6.15 17.93 -4.76
CA ALA A 146 5.27 16.91 -5.31
C ALA A 146 3.88 17.48 -5.62
N PRO A 147 3.40 17.44 -6.88
CA PRO A 147 2.06 17.88 -7.21
C PRO A 147 1.00 16.96 -6.62
N VAL A 148 -0.21 17.45 -6.49
CA VAL A 148 -1.39 16.61 -6.25
C VAL A 148 -1.86 16.06 -7.59
N HIS A 149 -1.85 14.75 -7.75
CA HIS A 149 -2.28 14.08 -8.97
C HIS A 149 -3.80 13.97 -9.04
N ARG A 150 -4.33 13.91 -10.25
CA ARG A 150 -5.71 13.43 -10.47
C ARG A 150 -5.74 11.91 -10.26
N ILE A 151 -6.90 11.37 -9.90
CA ILE A 151 -7.06 9.91 -9.73
C ILE A 151 -6.70 9.18 -11.03
N ALA A 152 -7.06 9.74 -12.18
CA ALA A 152 -6.75 9.15 -13.50
C ALA A 152 -5.25 9.16 -13.85
N ASP A 153 -4.47 10.07 -13.25
CA ASP A 153 -3.04 10.26 -13.53
C ASP A 153 -2.14 9.55 -12.51
N LEU A 154 -2.72 8.76 -11.61
CA LEU A 154 -1.93 8.01 -10.64
C LEU A 154 -1.04 6.98 -11.34
N PRO A 155 0.24 6.86 -10.93
CA PRO A 155 1.13 5.88 -11.52
C PRO A 155 0.58 4.46 -11.32
N PRO A 156 0.85 3.54 -12.26
CA PRO A 156 0.44 2.16 -12.12
C PRO A 156 1.06 1.51 -10.87
N PRO A 157 0.42 0.50 -10.29
CA PRO A 157 0.95 -0.19 -9.13
C PRO A 157 2.30 -0.84 -9.48
N LYS A 158 3.29 -0.69 -8.59
CA LYS A 158 4.62 -1.34 -8.75
C LYS A 158 4.57 -2.83 -8.41
N SER A 159 3.64 -3.24 -7.60
CA SER A 159 3.46 -4.63 -7.16
C SER A 159 2.05 -4.84 -6.64
N ILE A 160 1.57 -6.08 -6.73
CA ILE A 160 0.33 -6.53 -6.09
C ILE A 160 0.70 -7.69 -5.17
N GLY A 161 0.40 -7.58 -3.90
CA GLY A 161 0.76 -8.61 -2.93
C GLY A 161 -0.21 -8.67 -1.77
N ASN A 162 -0.16 -9.81 -1.08
CA ASN A 162 -0.91 -10.03 0.13
C ASN A 162 -0.15 -10.94 1.08
N SER A 163 -0.35 -10.76 2.38
CA SER A 163 0.28 -11.56 3.41
C SER A 163 -0.69 -11.79 4.57
N ALA A 164 -0.50 -12.88 5.26
CA ALA A 164 -1.31 -13.20 6.43
C ALA A 164 -0.46 -13.64 7.60
N THR A 165 -0.87 -13.23 8.78
CA THR A 165 -0.41 -13.85 10.02
C THR A 165 -1.30 -15.06 10.27
N ALA A 166 -0.70 -16.24 10.31
CA ALA A 166 -1.44 -17.47 10.49
C ALA A 166 -2.05 -17.55 11.91
N PRO A 167 -3.22 -18.18 12.09
CA PRO A 167 -3.83 -18.36 13.40
C PRO A 167 -2.97 -19.22 14.35
N ARG A 168 -2.14 -20.10 13.79
CA ARG A 168 -1.09 -20.86 14.47
C ARG A 168 0.19 -20.81 13.63
N ASP A 169 1.32 -21.10 14.22
CA ASP A 169 2.57 -21.18 13.46
C ASP A 169 2.49 -22.31 12.42
N LEU A 170 3.01 -22.01 11.22
CA LEU A 170 3.14 -22.98 10.14
C LEU A 170 4.39 -23.81 10.40
N ILE A 171 4.26 -25.12 10.48
CA ILE A 171 5.36 -26.02 10.89
C ILE A 171 5.78 -26.99 9.78
N CYS A 172 5.05 -27.02 8.69
CA CYS A 172 5.36 -27.90 7.56
C CYS A 172 4.89 -27.28 6.22
N GLU A 173 5.36 -27.88 5.14
CA GLU A 173 4.98 -27.46 3.77
C GLU A 173 3.48 -27.53 3.52
N ALA A 174 2.78 -28.50 4.09
CA ALA A 174 1.32 -28.62 3.92
C ALA A 174 0.58 -27.42 4.50
N ASP A 175 1.01 -26.90 5.65
CA ASP A 175 0.47 -25.68 6.26
C ASP A 175 0.72 -24.47 5.35
N ALA A 176 1.97 -24.31 4.86
CA ALA A 176 2.33 -23.24 3.96
C ALA A 176 1.53 -23.31 2.65
N ARG A 177 1.36 -24.48 2.08
CA ARG A 177 0.59 -24.70 0.84
C ARG A 177 -0.87 -24.26 1.01
N ALA A 178 -1.49 -24.57 2.17
CA ALA A 178 -2.87 -24.15 2.45
C ALA A 178 -2.99 -22.63 2.53
N ALA A 179 -2.09 -21.98 3.27
CA ALA A 179 -2.08 -20.52 3.41
C ALA A 179 -1.73 -19.82 2.07
N LEU A 180 -0.70 -20.31 1.36
CA LEU A 180 -0.27 -19.76 0.07
C LEU A 180 -1.31 -19.90 -1.02
N LEU A 181 -2.12 -20.96 -1.01
CA LEU A 181 -3.22 -21.10 -1.97
C LEU A 181 -4.22 -19.96 -1.84
N SER A 182 -4.64 -19.62 -0.64
CA SER A 182 -5.57 -18.51 -0.40
C SER A 182 -4.95 -17.16 -0.82
N LEU A 183 -3.66 -16.97 -0.53
CA LEU A 183 -2.91 -15.77 -0.92
C LEU A 183 -2.74 -15.66 -2.44
N ALA A 184 -2.43 -16.78 -3.12
CA ALA A 184 -2.29 -16.84 -4.57
C ALA A 184 -3.62 -16.55 -5.28
N GLU A 185 -4.73 -17.08 -4.76
CA GLU A 185 -6.08 -16.75 -5.27
C GLU A 185 -6.37 -15.26 -5.17
N SER A 186 -6.06 -14.65 -4.01
CA SER A 186 -6.27 -13.22 -3.79
C SER A 186 -5.39 -12.35 -4.71
N VAL A 187 -4.11 -12.65 -4.81
CA VAL A 187 -3.17 -11.89 -5.65
C VAL A 187 -3.51 -12.07 -7.13
N GLY A 188 -3.79 -13.31 -7.56
CA GLY A 188 -4.20 -13.61 -8.94
C GLY A 188 -5.50 -12.92 -9.34
N ALA A 189 -6.51 -12.95 -8.47
CA ALA A 189 -7.78 -12.24 -8.72
C ALA A 189 -7.58 -10.73 -8.89
N ARG A 190 -6.71 -10.12 -8.07
CA ARG A 190 -6.38 -8.68 -8.18
C ARG A 190 -5.57 -8.37 -9.44
N LEU A 191 -4.63 -9.23 -9.83
CA LEU A 191 -3.90 -9.09 -11.10
C LEU A 191 -4.87 -9.09 -12.28
N ARG A 192 -5.81 -10.04 -12.33
CA ARG A 192 -6.83 -10.12 -13.38
C ARG A 192 -7.80 -8.96 -13.39
N LEU A 193 -8.23 -8.50 -12.21
CA LEU A 193 -9.13 -7.35 -12.07
C LEU A 193 -8.49 -6.03 -12.56
N GLU A 194 -7.20 -5.85 -12.29
CA GLU A 194 -6.45 -4.66 -12.67
C GLU A 194 -5.77 -4.82 -14.06
N GLU A 195 -6.06 -5.94 -14.76
CA GLU A 195 -5.52 -6.26 -16.09
C GLU A 195 -3.98 -6.28 -16.15
N TYR A 196 -3.33 -6.80 -15.09
CA TYR A 196 -1.89 -7.02 -15.03
C TYR A 196 -1.53 -8.50 -14.99
N GLN A 197 -0.29 -8.77 -15.42
CA GLN A 197 0.45 -10.01 -15.18
C GLN A 197 1.77 -9.67 -14.49
N CYS A 198 2.35 -10.60 -13.73
CA CYS A 198 3.66 -10.41 -13.13
C CYS A 198 4.72 -11.26 -13.81
N ARG A 199 5.96 -10.77 -13.81
CA ARG A 199 7.14 -11.51 -14.26
C ARG A 199 7.91 -12.15 -13.13
N THR A 200 7.71 -11.67 -11.90
CA THR A 200 8.47 -12.11 -10.73
C THR A 200 7.50 -12.33 -9.57
N VAL A 201 7.70 -13.43 -8.84
CA VAL A 201 6.99 -13.73 -7.60
C VAL A 201 7.97 -13.56 -6.43
N GLU A 202 7.55 -12.85 -5.40
CA GLU A 202 8.24 -12.73 -4.12
C GLU A 202 7.45 -13.50 -3.06
N LEU A 203 8.14 -14.39 -2.37
CA LEU A 203 7.69 -14.99 -1.13
C LEU A 203 8.25 -14.19 0.03
N SER A 204 7.41 -13.76 0.96
CA SER A 204 7.82 -13.16 2.22
C SER A 204 7.37 -14.03 3.38
N VAL A 205 8.27 -14.29 4.31
CA VAL A 205 7.99 -15.10 5.51
C VAL A 205 8.46 -14.37 6.75
N ARG A 206 7.74 -14.57 7.85
CA ARG A 206 8.14 -14.11 9.16
C ARG A 206 8.27 -15.31 10.07
N THR A 207 9.44 -15.49 10.65
CA THR A 207 9.72 -16.57 11.59
C THR A 207 9.01 -16.35 12.94
N ALA A 208 8.95 -17.37 13.81
CA ALA A 208 8.34 -17.27 15.12
C ALA A 208 9.04 -16.24 16.03
N ASP A 209 10.35 -16.02 15.86
CA ASP A 209 11.15 -14.97 16.50
C ASP A 209 10.99 -13.57 15.83
N LEU A 210 10.02 -13.46 14.93
CA LEU A 210 9.57 -12.22 14.29
C LEU A 210 10.55 -11.60 13.28
N HIS A 211 11.53 -12.35 12.78
CA HIS A 211 12.40 -11.90 11.70
C HIS A 211 11.76 -12.09 10.32
N TRP A 212 11.91 -11.09 9.46
CA TRP A 212 11.43 -11.15 8.08
C TRP A 212 12.53 -11.66 7.14
N ARG A 213 12.13 -12.56 6.25
CA ARG A 213 12.95 -13.01 5.11
C ARG A 213 12.11 -12.89 3.83
N SER A 214 12.74 -12.59 2.71
CA SER A 214 12.07 -12.59 1.40
C SER A 214 12.95 -13.23 0.34
N HIS A 215 12.30 -13.98 -0.56
CA HIS A 215 12.93 -14.68 -1.68
C HIS A 215 12.15 -14.37 -2.95
N ARG A 216 12.83 -14.30 -4.10
CA ARG A 216 12.22 -13.95 -5.38
C ARG A 216 12.57 -14.96 -6.44
N MET A 217 11.62 -15.19 -7.35
CA MET A 217 11.80 -16.04 -8.52
C MET A 217 11.16 -15.37 -9.72
N ALA A 218 11.91 -15.30 -10.83
CA ALA A 218 11.35 -14.92 -12.12
C ALA A 218 10.50 -16.06 -12.67
N LEU A 219 9.32 -15.73 -13.18
CA LEU A 219 8.49 -16.66 -13.91
C LEU A 219 9.00 -16.82 -15.34
N ARG A 220 8.76 -18.00 -15.92
CA ARG A 220 9.15 -18.28 -17.32
C ARG A 220 8.44 -17.32 -18.29
N HIS A 221 7.15 -17.08 -18.04
CA HIS A 221 6.29 -16.17 -18.78
C HIS A 221 5.52 -15.27 -17.82
N PRO A 222 5.11 -14.05 -18.24
CA PRO A 222 4.21 -13.25 -17.44
C PRO A 222 2.93 -14.02 -17.11
N SER A 223 2.46 -13.90 -15.86
CA SER A 223 1.32 -14.70 -15.39
C SER A 223 0.42 -13.94 -14.41
N ASP A 224 -0.87 -14.29 -14.48
CA ASP A 224 -1.92 -13.95 -13.51
C ASP A 224 -2.63 -15.22 -13.00
N LEU A 225 -2.08 -16.42 -13.36
CA LEU A 225 -2.64 -17.72 -12.98
C LEU A 225 -2.38 -18.04 -11.52
N THR A 226 -3.44 -18.38 -10.80
CA THR A 226 -3.37 -18.78 -9.39
C THR A 226 -2.41 -19.96 -9.18
N SER A 227 -2.43 -20.95 -10.08
CA SER A 227 -1.56 -22.13 -10.00
C SER A 227 -0.08 -21.76 -10.12
N GLU A 228 0.29 -20.96 -11.12
CA GLU A 228 1.68 -20.56 -11.35
C GLU A 228 2.26 -19.68 -10.22
N LEU A 229 1.43 -18.79 -9.66
CA LEU A 229 1.81 -18.01 -8.47
C LEU A 229 2.05 -18.90 -7.25
N LEU A 230 1.18 -19.90 -7.04
CA LEU A 230 1.30 -20.85 -5.96
C LEU A 230 2.56 -21.73 -6.12
N ASP A 231 2.76 -22.30 -7.32
CA ASP A 231 3.88 -23.19 -7.60
C ASP A 231 5.22 -22.45 -7.45
N ALA A 232 5.32 -21.21 -7.92
CA ALA A 232 6.50 -20.37 -7.71
C ALA A 232 6.75 -20.09 -6.22
N ALA A 233 5.70 -19.78 -5.44
CA ALA A 233 5.83 -19.54 -4.01
C ALA A 233 6.27 -20.80 -3.25
N LEU A 234 5.77 -21.98 -3.61
CA LEU A 234 6.19 -23.26 -3.02
C LEU A 234 7.62 -23.62 -3.37
N ALA A 235 8.02 -23.44 -4.64
CA ALA A 235 9.41 -23.65 -5.05
C ALA A 235 10.37 -22.72 -4.26
N LEU A 236 9.95 -21.50 -3.97
CA LEU A 236 10.71 -20.58 -3.11
C LEU A 236 10.79 -21.06 -1.65
N CYS A 237 9.74 -21.70 -1.10
CA CYS A 237 9.81 -22.32 0.23
C CYS A 237 10.86 -23.44 0.29
N GLU A 238 10.89 -24.29 -0.75
CA GLU A 238 11.88 -25.38 -0.86
C GLU A 238 13.31 -24.84 -0.99
N GLN A 239 13.53 -23.90 -1.93
CA GLN A 239 14.87 -23.29 -2.16
C GLN A 239 15.40 -22.57 -0.94
N ALA A 240 14.54 -21.96 -0.15
CA ALA A 240 14.90 -21.23 1.05
C ALA A 240 15.14 -22.13 2.27
N HIS A 241 14.91 -23.45 2.15
CA HIS A 241 15.03 -24.42 3.24
C HIS A 241 14.35 -23.93 4.52
N LEU A 242 13.08 -23.52 4.42
CA LEU A 242 12.36 -22.87 5.52
C LEU A 242 12.06 -23.83 6.68
N TRP A 243 12.01 -25.13 6.42
CA TRP A 243 11.67 -26.14 7.42
C TRP A 243 12.93 -26.74 8.08
N PRO A 244 12.90 -27.05 9.38
CA PRO A 244 11.71 -27.14 10.27
C PRO A 244 11.33 -25.86 11.05
N ASP A 245 11.93 -24.71 10.73
CA ASP A 245 11.69 -23.47 11.48
C ASP A 245 10.20 -23.05 11.37
N PRO A 246 9.50 -22.80 12.49
CA PRO A 246 8.12 -22.39 12.44
C PRO A 246 7.95 -20.97 11.89
N LEU A 247 6.93 -20.76 11.03
CA LEU A 247 6.64 -19.47 10.41
C LEU A 247 5.36 -18.86 11.01
N ARG A 248 5.48 -17.62 11.49
CA ARG A 248 4.37 -16.85 12.06
C ARG A 248 3.48 -16.21 10.98
N SER A 249 4.10 -15.76 9.87
CA SER A 249 3.39 -15.11 8.76
C SER A 249 4.01 -15.51 7.43
N ILE A 250 3.18 -15.54 6.40
CA ILE A 250 3.58 -15.85 5.03
C ILE A 250 2.87 -14.91 4.05
N GLY A 251 3.51 -14.55 2.95
CA GLY A 251 2.95 -13.65 1.94
C GLY A 251 3.46 -13.91 0.54
N ILE A 252 2.64 -13.61 -0.45
CA ILE A 252 2.98 -13.60 -1.87
C ILE A 252 2.88 -12.17 -2.40
N ARG A 253 3.84 -11.77 -3.23
CA ARG A 253 3.82 -10.51 -3.94
C ARG A 253 4.21 -10.72 -5.41
N ALA A 254 3.37 -10.23 -6.30
CA ALA A 254 3.60 -10.13 -7.72
C ALA A 254 4.38 -8.85 -8.02
N LEU A 255 5.53 -8.97 -8.66
CA LEU A 255 6.45 -7.90 -9.01
C LEU A 255 6.62 -7.83 -10.53
N ASP A 256 7.25 -6.74 -11.00
CA ASP A 256 7.55 -6.52 -12.42
C ASP A 256 6.28 -6.68 -13.27
N LEU A 257 5.25 -5.88 -12.88
CA LEU A 257 3.93 -5.93 -13.47
C LEU A 257 3.98 -5.44 -14.92
N VAL A 258 3.31 -6.18 -15.80
CA VAL A 258 3.10 -5.83 -17.21
C VAL A 258 1.59 -5.86 -17.50
N PRO A 259 1.08 -5.02 -18.44
CA PRO A 259 -0.31 -5.11 -18.87
C PRO A 259 -0.65 -6.51 -19.39
N ALA A 260 -1.83 -7.04 -19.09
CA ALA A 260 -2.25 -8.37 -19.53
C ALA A 260 -2.36 -8.50 -21.07
N CYS A 261 -2.50 -7.36 -21.76
CA CYS A 261 -2.48 -7.30 -23.23
C CYS A 261 -1.07 -7.16 -23.83
N ALA A 262 -0.01 -7.09 -23.00
CA ALA A 262 1.35 -6.96 -23.51
C ALA A 262 1.72 -8.20 -24.35
N PRO A 263 2.36 -8.01 -25.52
CA PRO A 263 2.79 -9.14 -26.33
C PRO A 263 3.84 -9.95 -25.58
N HIS A 264 3.73 -11.27 -25.64
CA HIS A 264 4.73 -12.19 -25.11
C HIS A 264 5.10 -13.22 -26.18
N GLN A 265 6.31 -13.70 -26.11
CA GLN A 265 6.79 -14.74 -27.02
C GLN A 265 6.15 -16.07 -26.63
N LEU A 266 5.54 -16.74 -27.60
CA LEU A 266 5.05 -18.11 -27.40
C LEU A 266 6.24 -19.07 -27.28
N ASP A 267 6.15 -19.98 -26.32
CA ASP A 267 7.10 -21.08 -26.16
C ASP A 267 6.53 -22.33 -26.86
N LEU A 268 7.35 -22.99 -27.68
CA LEU A 268 6.96 -24.21 -28.40
C LEU A 268 6.67 -25.40 -27.46
N PHE A 269 7.18 -25.34 -26.24
CA PHE A 269 7.02 -26.36 -25.21
C PHE A 269 5.91 -26.05 -24.20
N GLU A 270 5.20 -24.95 -24.39
CA GLU A 270 4.11 -24.53 -23.53
C GLU A 270 2.75 -24.92 -24.13
N ASP A 271 1.90 -25.56 -23.33
CA ASP A 271 0.51 -25.78 -23.69
C ASP A 271 -0.32 -24.50 -23.50
N ALA A 272 -0.30 -23.63 -24.51
CA ALA A 272 -1.03 -22.38 -24.51
C ALA A 272 -2.55 -22.57 -24.34
N GLU A 273 -3.11 -23.69 -24.86
CA GLU A 273 -4.53 -23.99 -24.66
C GLU A 273 -4.83 -24.36 -23.21
N HIS A 274 -3.95 -25.11 -22.57
CA HIS A 274 -4.10 -25.46 -21.16
C HIS A 274 -4.04 -24.17 -20.29
N ARG A 275 -3.08 -23.30 -20.52
CA ARG A 275 -2.99 -22.01 -19.81
C ARG A 275 -4.24 -21.15 -20.02
N ALA A 276 -4.75 -21.06 -21.24
CA ALA A 276 -5.97 -20.32 -21.55
C ALA A 276 -7.18 -20.88 -20.80
N ARG A 277 -7.32 -22.22 -20.74
CA ARG A 277 -8.39 -22.89 -19.97
C ARG A 277 -8.26 -22.63 -18.47
N GLN A 278 -7.05 -22.68 -17.91
CA GLN A 278 -6.79 -22.37 -16.50
C GLN A 278 -7.14 -20.92 -16.18
N ARG A 279 -6.77 -19.98 -17.05
CA ARG A 279 -7.11 -18.58 -16.89
C ARG A 279 -8.63 -18.36 -16.92
N GLN A 280 -9.33 -19.02 -17.86
CA GLN A 280 -10.78 -18.93 -17.93
C GLN A 280 -11.46 -19.51 -16.68
N LEU A 281 -10.93 -20.60 -16.13
CA LEU A 281 -11.41 -21.15 -14.86
C LEU A 281 -11.21 -20.16 -13.71
N ASP A 282 -10.03 -19.55 -13.58
CA ASP A 282 -9.75 -18.56 -12.54
C ASP A 282 -10.70 -17.35 -12.66
N ILE A 283 -10.92 -16.82 -13.87
CA ILE A 283 -11.88 -15.71 -14.12
C ILE A 283 -13.31 -16.13 -13.72
N THR A 284 -13.72 -17.36 -14.04
CA THR A 284 -15.05 -17.87 -13.67
C THR A 284 -15.20 -17.94 -12.15
N LEU A 285 -14.17 -18.44 -11.44
CA LEU A 285 -14.16 -18.50 -9.98
C LEU A 285 -14.21 -17.09 -9.37
N ASP A 286 -13.46 -16.14 -9.92
CA ASP A 286 -13.47 -14.75 -9.45
C ASP A 286 -14.87 -14.12 -9.60
N ASN A 287 -15.54 -14.34 -10.74
CA ASN A 287 -16.91 -13.85 -11.00
C ASN A 287 -17.94 -14.48 -10.05
N LEU A 288 -17.84 -15.79 -9.80
CA LEU A 288 -18.72 -16.47 -8.83
C LEU A 288 -18.52 -15.91 -7.42
N ARG A 289 -17.27 -15.74 -7.01
CA ARG A 289 -16.92 -15.19 -5.69
C ARG A 289 -17.34 -13.73 -5.53
N ALA A 290 -17.23 -12.93 -6.58
CA ALA A 290 -17.70 -11.54 -6.57
C ALA A 290 -19.23 -11.46 -6.41
N ARG A 291 -19.98 -12.39 -7.02
CA ARG A 291 -21.44 -12.39 -7.00
C ARG A 291 -22.04 -13.06 -5.75
N TYR A 292 -21.46 -14.15 -5.28
CA TYR A 292 -22.04 -14.99 -4.24
C TYR A 292 -21.22 -15.05 -2.94
N GLY A 293 -20.12 -14.29 -2.87
CA GLY A 293 -19.22 -14.24 -1.72
C GLY A 293 -18.01 -15.19 -1.87
N LYS A 294 -16.94 -14.86 -1.17
CA LYS A 294 -15.61 -15.51 -1.30
C LYS A 294 -15.61 -17.01 -0.98
N THR A 295 -16.57 -17.49 -0.21
CA THR A 295 -16.66 -18.90 0.24
C THR A 295 -17.62 -19.75 -0.58
N CYS A 296 -18.29 -19.20 -1.60
CA CYS A 296 -19.27 -19.94 -2.41
C CYS A 296 -18.63 -21.10 -3.20
N VAL A 297 -17.37 -20.95 -3.60
CA VAL A 297 -16.57 -21.99 -4.28
C VAL A 297 -15.16 -21.98 -3.68
N LEU A 298 -14.75 -23.14 -3.14
CA LEU A 298 -13.43 -23.34 -2.56
C LEU A 298 -12.69 -24.44 -3.34
N ARG A 299 -11.38 -24.31 -3.44
CA ARG A 299 -10.53 -25.41 -3.94
C ARG A 299 -10.45 -26.46 -2.83
N GLY A 300 -10.58 -27.76 -3.19
CA GLY A 300 -10.65 -28.84 -2.21
C GLY A 300 -9.50 -28.83 -1.18
N ARG A 301 -8.29 -28.42 -1.57
CA ARG A 301 -7.16 -28.29 -0.65
C ARG A 301 -7.35 -27.22 0.43
N ALA A 302 -8.10 -26.15 0.18
CA ALA A 302 -8.44 -25.17 1.20
C ALA A 302 -9.40 -25.69 2.29
N CYS A 303 -10.05 -26.82 2.03
CA CYS A 303 -10.97 -27.45 2.97
C CYS A 303 -10.29 -28.37 3.99
N PHE A 304 -9.05 -28.81 3.77
CA PHE A 304 -8.33 -29.70 4.70
C PHE A 304 -7.97 -29.02 6.02
N ASP A 305 -7.61 -27.73 5.99
CA ASP A 305 -7.45 -26.89 7.17
C ASP A 305 -8.13 -25.54 6.89
N PRO A 306 -9.42 -25.39 7.22
CA PRO A 306 -10.16 -24.16 6.98
C PRO A 306 -9.56 -22.95 7.68
N ALA A 307 -8.87 -23.14 8.80
CA ALA A 307 -8.24 -22.05 9.53
C ALA A 307 -7.05 -21.47 8.76
N LEU A 308 -6.31 -22.29 8.04
CA LEU A 308 -5.20 -21.86 7.17
C LEU A 308 -5.67 -21.56 5.74
N GLY A 309 -6.57 -22.35 5.18
CA GLY A 309 -7.07 -22.18 3.82
C GLY A 309 -7.96 -20.96 3.60
N LEU A 310 -8.43 -20.33 4.66
CA LEU A 310 -9.32 -19.15 4.63
C LEU A 310 -8.72 -17.96 5.39
N VAL A 311 -7.40 -17.87 5.48
CA VAL A 311 -6.67 -16.85 6.23
C VAL A 311 -7.04 -15.41 5.82
N GLN A 312 -7.68 -15.23 4.66
CA GLN A 312 -8.07 -13.93 4.12
C GLN A 312 -9.59 -13.73 4.07
N ARG A 313 -10.28 -13.96 5.18
CA ARG A 313 -11.72 -13.68 5.24
C ARG A 313 -12.08 -12.20 5.13
N GLU A 314 -11.15 -11.29 5.42
CA GLU A 314 -11.38 -9.84 5.50
C GLU A 314 -10.42 -9.06 4.58
N GLU A 315 -10.46 -9.31 3.28
CA GLU A 315 -9.95 -8.32 2.34
C GLU A 315 -11.02 -7.25 2.15
N HIS A 316 -10.78 -6.08 2.72
CA HIS A 316 -11.43 -4.89 2.24
C HIS A 316 -11.00 -4.67 0.79
N ALA A 317 -11.92 -4.95 -0.12
CA ALA A 317 -11.73 -4.67 -1.52
C ALA A 317 -11.53 -3.16 -1.67
N PHE A 318 -10.29 -2.73 -1.90
CA PHE A 318 -10.00 -1.42 -2.43
C PHE A 318 -10.43 -1.41 -3.89
N LEU A 319 -11.73 -1.42 -4.11
CA LEU A 319 -12.29 -1.24 -5.44
C LEU A 319 -12.10 0.24 -5.80
N ARG A 320 -11.20 0.48 -6.75
CA ARG A 320 -11.33 1.63 -7.63
C ARG A 320 -12.68 1.46 -8.36
N LYS A 321 -13.66 2.24 -8.02
CA LYS A 321 -14.77 2.64 -8.89
C LYS A 321 -14.61 4.10 -9.16
#